data_55c4b428629c570758a44fe37acf46cd
#
_entry.id   55c4b428629c570758a44fe37acf46cd
#
_cell.length_a   1.000
_cell.length_b   1.000
_cell.length_c   1.000
_cell.angle_alpha   90.00
_cell.angle_beta   90.00
_cell.angle_gamma   90.00
#
_symmetry.space_group_name_H-M   'P 1'
#
loop_
_entity.id
_entity.type
_entity.pdbx_description
1 polymer ?
#
loop_
_entity_poly.entity_id
_entity_poly.type
_entity_poly.pdbx_seq_one_letter_code
_entity_poly.pdbx_strand_id
1 'polypeptide(L)'
;MTRRPIAIAGAALAALAVAAIPTAAQAAPACEPTVTASVNEELTERFGTYGDTAGRWTGADSAYSVPLPDGTTAWLYSDTFMGEVDDDLSRPLDSPFLHNSIIVDDGGVLTTHTGGTEAAPESLAKVAGADESQNWYWFGDGTVEGSTDEGGTLQVMLLEFVKTGTGVFDFKFTGNAVASFDTDDMSLTAITELPASEVNWGSAIYEDPRDGYTYVFGVEDDQAQKYAHLARVPSGSLTTAAWEYYAAGEWTSDPNASTRILEGVSNEFSVHRFQGKFTLVTGDATAPLSAEIVMYRSDDLEGPYTGKTVLYTTPETGGNVFTYNAKAHPNLGDADSLLITYNVNSFEGADLYADAHIYRPRYIDVDVQNPGRRR
;
A
#
# COMPACT_ATOMS: atom_id res chain seq x y z
N MET A 1 73.26 21.72 -68.55
CA MET A 1 72.09 21.20 -69.28
C MET A 1 71.65 19.88 -68.62
N THR A 2 70.71 20.00 -67.70
CA THR A 2 70.26 18.85 -66.91
C THR A 2 68.77 18.69 -67.05
N ARG A 3 68.39 17.58 -67.64
CA ARG A 3 66.94 17.19 -67.86
C ARG A 3 66.40 16.62 -66.56
N ARG A 4 65.26 17.13 -66.08
CA ARG A 4 64.47 16.53 -65.01
C ARG A 4 63.48 15.49 -65.58
N PRO A 5 63.25 14.37 -64.89
CA PRO A 5 62.15 13.44 -65.31
C PRO A 5 60.84 13.84 -64.69
N ILE A 6 59.76 13.63 -65.43
CA ILE A 6 58.37 13.83 -65.05
C ILE A 6 57.91 12.61 -64.31
N ALA A 7 57.36 12.80 -63.08
CA ALA A 7 56.72 11.74 -62.28
C ALA A 7 55.22 11.70 -62.62
N ILE A 8 54.76 10.49 -63.03
CA ILE A 8 53.33 10.20 -63.27
C ILE A 8 52.72 9.78 -61.95
N ALA A 9 51.77 10.55 -61.43
CA ALA A 9 50.97 10.24 -60.25
C ALA A 9 49.84 9.26 -60.63
N GLY A 10 49.88 8.05 -60.09
CA GLY A 10 48.80 7.07 -60.20
C GLY A 10 47.72 7.39 -59.18
N ALA A 11 46.48 7.58 -59.62
CA ALA A 11 45.31 7.75 -58.76
C ALA A 11 44.84 6.37 -58.29
N ALA A 12 44.89 6.13 -56.98
CA ALA A 12 44.30 4.95 -56.35
C ALA A 12 42.78 5.24 -56.06
N LEU A 13 41.89 4.50 -56.70
CA LEU A 13 40.48 4.45 -56.38
C LEU A 13 40.31 3.71 -55.04
N ALA A 14 39.94 4.43 -53.98
CA ALA A 14 39.48 3.81 -52.75
C ALA A 14 37.97 3.46 -52.87
N ALA A 15 37.64 2.17 -52.85
CA ALA A 15 36.27 1.71 -52.80
C ALA A 15 35.78 1.85 -51.32
N LEU A 16 34.82 2.75 -51.13
CA LEU A 16 34.07 2.86 -49.85
C LEU A 16 33.09 1.69 -49.77
N ALA A 17 33.37 0.74 -48.89
CA ALA A 17 32.40 -0.27 -48.44
C ALA A 17 31.43 0.40 -47.46
N VAL A 18 30.18 0.66 -47.91
CA VAL A 18 29.07 1.08 -47.05
C VAL A 18 28.64 -0.13 -46.23
N ALA A 19 29.07 -0.20 -44.97
CA ALA A 19 28.54 -1.17 -44.00
C ALA A 19 27.07 -0.82 -43.72
N ALA A 20 26.16 -1.71 -44.10
CA ALA A 20 24.75 -1.62 -43.69
C ALA A 20 24.65 -1.77 -42.16
N ILE A 21 24.30 -0.70 -41.47
CA ILE A 21 23.92 -0.75 -40.05
C ILE A 21 22.60 -1.50 -39.98
N PRO A 22 22.50 -2.62 -39.24
CA PRO A 22 21.22 -3.27 -39.02
C PRO A 22 20.30 -2.28 -38.30
N THR A 23 19.21 -1.88 -38.94
CA THR A 23 18.12 -1.18 -38.24
C THR A 23 17.61 -2.09 -37.15
N ALA A 24 17.79 -1.69 -35.89
CA ALA A 24 17.14 -2.36 -34.78
C ALA A 24 15.63 -2.44 -35.09
N ALA A 25 15.12 -3.66 -35.10
CA ALA A 25 13.68 -3.85 -35.25
C ALA A 25 13.01 -3.09 -34.08
N GLN A 26 12.24 -2.07 -34.45
CA GLN A 26 11.45 -1.33 -33.51
C GLN A 26 10.44 -2.31 -32.92
N ALA A 27 10.55 -2.64 -31.63
CA ALA A 27 9.57 -3.48 -30.96
C ALA A 27 8.19 -2.88 -31.24
N ALA A 28 7.24 -3.70 -31.68
CA ALA A 28 5.87 -3.27 -31.84
C ALA A 28 5.42 -2.65 -30.50
N PRO A 29 4.67 -1.54 -30.51
CA PRO A 29 4.16 -0.96 -29.27
C PRO A 29 3.43 -2.07 -28.51
N ALA A 30 3.82 -2.31 -27.26
CA ALA A 30 3.12 -3.22 -26.39
C ALA A 30 1.67 -2.73 -26.33
N CYS A 31 0.71 -3.58 -26.69
CA CYS A 31 -0.69 -3.21 -26.58
C CYS A 31 -0.98 -2.98 -25.10
N GLU A 32 -1.38 -1.78 -24.73
CA GLU A 32 -1.76 -1.44 -23.35
C GLU A 32 -2.98 -2.28 -22.90
N PRO A 33 -3.07 -2.64 -21.63
CA PRO A 33 -4.24 -3.34 -21.13
C PRO A 33 -5.47 -2.42 -21.21
N THR A 34 -6.64 -3.02 -21.46
CA THR A 34 -7.91 -2.32 -21.32
C THR A 34 -8.33 -2.42 -19.86
N VAL A 35 -8.62 -1.27 -19.24
CA VAL A 35 -9.05 -1.16 -17.85
C VAL A 35 -10.50 -0.69 -17.81
N THR A 36 -11.32 -1.35 -17.01
CA THR A 36 -12.70 -0.93 -16.71
C THR A 36 -12.88 -0.95 -15.20
N ALA A 37 -13.32 0.16 -14.62
CA ALA A 37 -13.54 0.28 -13.18
C ALA A 37 -14.98 0.68 -12.89
N SER A 38 -15.53 0.15 -11.78
CA SER A 38 -16.84 0.51 -11.25
C SER A 38 -16.82 0.49 -9.72
N VAL A 39 -17.73 1.24 -9.11
CA VAL A 39 -17.92 1.17 -7.66
C VAL A 39 -18.38 -0.25 -7.28
N ASN A 40 -17.75 -0.82 -6.24
CA ASN A 40 -18.26 -2.02 -5.60
C ASN A 40 -19.42 -1.63 -4.67
N GLU A 41 -20.65 -1.74 -5.19
CA GLU A 41 -21.86 -1.31 -4.50
C GLU A 41 -22.10 -2.12 -3.21
N GLU A 42 -21.76 -3.41 -3.21
CA GLU A 42 -21.98 -4.31 -2.06
C GLU A 42 -21.15 -3.87 -0.85
N LEU A 43 -19.85 -3.69 -1.01
CA LEU A 43 -18.98 -3.26 0.09
C LEU A 43 -19.25 -1.80 0.48
N THR A 44 -19.54 -0.94 -0.49
CA THR A 44 -19.89 0.47 -0.24
C THR A 44 -21.15 0.57 0.61
N GLU A 45 -22.20 -0.19 0.29
CA GLU A 45 -23.45 -0.21 1.07
C GLU A 45 -23.24 -0.86 2.45
N ARG A 46 -22.49 -1.98 2.51
CA ARG A 46 -22.21 -2.71 3.75
C ARG A 46 -21.50 -1.83 4.78
N PHE A 47 -20.34 -1.27 4.43
CA PHE A 47 -19.58 -0.41 5.34
C PHE A 47 -20.24 0.96 5.55
N GLY A 48 -20.94 1.48 4.54
CA GLY A 48 -21.74 2.69 4.67
C GLY A 48 -22.84 2.55 5.71
N THR A 49 -23.69 1.52 5.55
CA THR A 49 -24.79 1.23 6.50
C THR A 49 -24.24 0.95 7.91
N TYR A 50 -23.16 0.18 8.02
CA TYR A 50 -22.54 -0.09 9.32
C TYR A 50 -22.05 1.19 9.98
N GLY A 51 -21.36 2.07 9.25
CA GLY A 51 -20.87 3.34 9.76
C GLY A 51 -21.97 4.32 10.16
N ASP A 52 -23.14 4.25 9.52
CA ASP A 52 -24.27 5.13 9.82
C ASP A 52 -25.14 4.63 10.98
N THR A 53 -25.17 3.32 11.25
CA THR A 53 -26.21 2.74 12.11
C THR A 53 -25.69 1.94 13.31
N ALA A 54 -24.42 1.53 13.32
CA ALA A 54 -23.90 0.65 14.37
C ALA A 54 -23.60 1.37 15.70
N GLY A 55 -23.50 2.70 15.70
CA GLY A 55 -23.17 3.49 16.89
C GLY A 55 -21.74 3.22 17.40
N ARG A 56 -20.81 2.81 16.54
CA ARG A 56 -19.43 2.46 16.88
C ARG A 56 -18.46 3.08 15.87
N TRP A 57 -17.95 2.31 14.93
CA TRP A 57 -17.10 2.82 13.86
C TRP A 57 -17.92 3.68 12.90
N THR A 58 -17.49 4.91 12.63
CA THR A 58 -18.18 5.84 11.74
C THR A 58 -17.36 6.21 10.51
N GLY A 59 -16.10 5.85 10.49
CA GLY A 59 -15.17 6.07 9.37
C GLY A 59 -13.75 5.94 9.83
N ALA A 60 -12.87 5.56 8.90
CA ALA A 60 -11.44 5.38 9.15
C ALA A 60 -10.65 5.43 7.84
N ASP A 61 -9.31 5.48 7.96
CA ASP A 61 -8.40 5.35 6.84
C ASP A 61 -7.55 4.07 6.89
N SER A 62 -6.54 3.94 6.02
CA SER A 62 -5.78 2.73 5.72
C SER A 62 -6.57 1.67 4.98
N ALA A 63 -7.39 0.88 5.66
CA ALA A 63 -8.21 -0.19 5.09
C ALA A 63 -7.40 -1.32 4.44
N TYR A 64 -6.45 -1.94 5.15
CA TYR A 64 -5.84 -3.21 4.73
C TYR A 64 -6.78 -4.37 5.03
N SER A 65 -6.68 -5.46 4.27
CA SER A 65 -7.49 -6.67 4.50
C SER A 65 -6.63 -7.91 4.64
N VAL A 66 -6.85 -8.66 5.71
CA VAL A 66 -6.14 -9.91 6.00
C VAL A 66 -7.16 -11.05 6.16
N PRO A 67 -7.05 -12.13 5.37
CA PRO A 67 -7.90 -13.30 5.57
C PRO A 67 -7.53 -14.01 6.88
N LEU A 68 -8.55 -14.36 7.66
CA LEU A 68 -8.38 -15.08 8.91
C LEU A 68 -8.58 -16.60 8.71
N PRO A 69 -8.05 -17.46 9.62
CA PRO A 69 -8.13 -18.91 9.48
C PRO A 69 -9.54 -19.48 9.48
N ASP A 70 -10.48 -18.80 10.13
CA ASP A 70 -11.90 -19.19 10.20
C ASP A 70 -12.69 -18.80 8.94
N GLY A 71 -12.06 -18.16 7.96
CA GLY A 71 -12.65 -17.71 6.70
C GLY A 71 -13.23 -16.30 6.74
N THR A 72 -13.14 -15.61 7.86
CA THR A 72 -13.49 -14.19 7.98
C THR A 72 -12.37 -13.28 7.45
N THR A 73 -12.61 -11.97 7.36
CA THR A 73 -11.62 -10.99 6.93
C THR A 73 -11.43 -9.92 8.01
N ALA A 74 -10.19 -9.73 8.47
CA ALA A 74 -9.83 -8.58 9.28
C ALA A 74 -9.51 -7.38 8.40
N TRP A 75 -10.24 -6.28 8.60
CA TRP A 75 -9.96 -4.98 8.00
C TRP A 75 -9.20 -4.12 9.01
N LEU A 76 -7.97 -3.76 8.67
CA LEU A 76 -7.07 -3.00 9.53
C LEU A 76 -7.18 -1.52 9.18
N TYR A 77 -7.50 -0.71 10.17
CA TYR A 77 -7.67 0.73 10.03
C TYR A 77 -6.66 1.48 10.89
N SER A 78 -6.19 2.62 10.39
CA SER A 78 -5.43 3.59 11.17
C SER A 78 -6.37 4.60 11.83
N ASP A 79 -6.24 5.88 11.56
CA ASP A 79 -7.09 6.89 12.20
C ASP A 79 -8.58 6.55 12.04
N THR A 80 -9.29 6.46 13.15
CA THR A 80 -10.65 5.93 13.23
C THR A 80 -11.55 6.84 14.07
N PHE A 81 -12.67 7.30 13.49
CA PHE A 81 -13.75 7.93 14.20
C PHE A 81 -14.73 6.90 14.75
N MET A 82 -15.08 7.04 16.03
CA MET A 82 -16.04 6.21 16.74
C MET A 82 -17.27 7.03 17.15
N GLY A 83 -18.34 6.34 17.52
CA GLY A 83 -19.57 6.95 18.04
C GLY A 83 -20.74 6.84 17.06
N GLU A 84 -21.58 7.85 17.03
CA GLU A 84 -22.80 7.88 16.23
C GLU A 84 -22.64 8.85 15.05
N VAL A 85 -23.48 8.65 14.03
CA VAL A 85 -23.70 9.59 12.93
C VAL A 85 -25.11 10.09 13.05
N ASP A 86 -25.29 11.40 13.03
CA ASP A 86 -26.58 12.06 13.11
C ASP A 86 -27.41 11.89 11.81
N ASP A 87 -28.72 12.11 11.86
CA ASP A 87 -29.63 11.96 10.72
C ASP A 87 -29.24 12.83 9.49
N ASP A 88 -28.48 13.91 9.70
CA ASP A 88 -27.96 14.78 8.66
C ASP A 88 -26.56 14.41 8.17
N LEU A 89 -26.09 13.22 8.55
CA LEU A 89 -24.77 12.64 8.24
C LEU A 89 -23.59 13.35 8.93
N SER A 90 -23.84 14.23 9.89
CA SER A 90 -22.77 14.83 10.69
C SER A 90 -22.29 13.90 11.81
N ARG A 91 -21.08 14.16 12.32
CA ARG A 91 -20.54 13.54 13.53
C ARG A 91 -20.60 14.54 14.68
N PRO A 92 -20.97 14.14 15.90
CA PRO A 92 -20.72 14.94 17.10
C PRO A 92 -19.27 15.39 17.21
N LEU A 93 -19.04 16.64 17.62
CA LEU A 93 -17.68 17.20 17.72
C LEU A 93 -16.80 16.52 18.79
N ASP A 94 -17.41 15.79 19.70
CA ASP A 94 -16.77 14.99 20.75
C ASP A 94 -16.69 13.50 20.40
N SER A 95 -16.93 13.12 19.15
CA SER A 95 -16.75 11.76 18.65
C SER A 95 -15.34 11.27 18.98
N PRO A 96 -15.19 10.10 19.65
CA PRO A 96 -13.88 9.54 19.93
C PRO A 96 -13.07 9.32 18.65
N PHE A 97 -11.77 9.63 18.72
CA PHE A 97 -10.83 9.47 17.64
C PHE A 97 -9.66 8.59 18.09
N LEU A 98 -9.44 7.48 17.40
CA LEU A 98 -8.43 6.48 17.70
C LEU A 98 -7.41 6.44 16.58
N HIS A 99 -6.21 5.95 16.87
CA HIS A 99 -5.16 5.82 15.86
C HIS A 99 -5.08 4.43 15.21
N ASN A 100 -5.83 3.45 15.73
CA ASN A 100 -5.97 2.15 15.07
C ASN A 100 -7.18 1.37 15.62
N SER A 101 -7.78 0.57 14.73
CA SER A 101 -8.91 -0.33 15.00
C SER A 101 -8.92 -1.49 14.00
N ILE A 102 -9.67 -2.56 14.31
CA ILE A 102 -9.92 -3.67 13.41
C ILE A 102 -11.42 -3.86 13.25
N ILE A 103 -11.88 -4.10 12.02
CA ILE A 103 -13.23 -4.61 11.76
C ILE A 103 -13.08 -6.04 11.22
N VAL A 104 -13.73 -7.01 11.88
CA VAL A 104 -13.88 -8.37 11.35
C VAL A 104 -15.16 -8.44 10.53
N ASP A 105 -15.05 -8.87 9.28
CA ASP A 105 -16.17 -9.14 8.37
C ASP A 105 -16.40 -10.65 8.29
N ASP A 106 -17.48 -11.11 8.90
CA ASP A 106 -17.96 -12.49 8.83
C ASP A 106 -19.15 -12.56 7.87
N GLY A 107 -18.85 -12.75 6.59
CA GLY A 107 -19.87 -12.93 5.55
C GLY A 107 -20.88 -11.77 5.46
N GLY A 108 -20.47 -10.55 5.79
CA GLY A 108 -21.30 -9.34 5.78
C GLY A 108 -21.74 -8.88 7.17
N VAL A 109 -21.42 -9.61 8.23
CA VAL A 109 -21.62 -9.17 9.60
C VAL A 109 -20.33 -8.52 10.10
N LEU A 110 -20.37 -7.20 10.31
CA LEU A 110 -19.22 -6.42 10.72
C LEU A 110 -19.15 -6.29 12.25
N THR A 111 -17.97 -6.52 12.81
CA THR A 111 -17.69 -6.35 14.24
C THR A 111 -16.46 -5.48 14.43
N THR A 112 -16.60 -4.36 15.14
CA THR A 112 -15.48 -3.45 15.45
C THR A 112 -14.76 -3.87 16.72
N HIS A 113 -13.44 -4.01 16.63
CA HIS A 113 -12.53 -4.26 17.72
C HIS A 113 -11.69 -3.01 18.00
N THR A 114 -11.68 -2.58 19.27
CA THR A 114 -10.90 -1.45 19.79
C THR A 114 -10.34 -1.83 21.17
N GLY A 115 -9.34 -1.12 21.63
CA GLY A 115 -8.94 -1.12 23.03
C GLY A 115 -9.95 -0.41 23.93
N GLY A 116 -9.65 -0.34 25.22
CA GLY A 116 -10.50 0.34 26.20
C GLY A 116 -11.82 -0.38 26.47
N THR A 117 -12.90 0.40 26.53
CA THR A 117 -14.26 -0.11 26.73
C THR A 117 -15.20 0.49 25.70
N GLU A 118 -16.40 -0.07 25.56
CA GLU A 118 -17.41 0.47 24.63
C GLU A 118 -17.75 1.96 24.90
N ALA A 119 -17.81 2.36 26.18
CA ALA A 119 -18.08 3.75 26.57
C ALA A 119 -16.85 4.67 26.48
N ALA A 120 -15.65 4.11 26.42
CA ALA A 120 -14.39 4.84 26.30
C ALA A 120 -13.45 3.99 25.41
N PRO A 121 -13.67 3.99 24.09
CA PRO A 121 -12.83 3.25 23.16
C PRO A 121 -11.43 3.87 23.09
N GLU A 122 -10.43 3.03 22.93
CA GLU A 122 -9.02 3.39 22.79
C GLU A 122 -8.43 2.64 21.58
N SER A 123 -7.27 3.08 21.08
CA SER A 123 -6.53 2.32 20.05
C SER A 123 -6.20 0.91 20.55
N LEU A 124 -6.23 -0.07 19.65
CA LEU A 124 -5.87 -1.47 19.99
C LEU A 124 -4.40 -1.60 20.35
N ALA A 125 -3.52 -0.98 19.55
CA ALA A 125 -2.09 -0.94 19.80
C ALA A 125 -1.66 0.48 20.17
N LYS A 126 -0.99 0.62 21.31
CA LYS A 126 -0.53 1.91 21.84
C LYS A 126 0.96 1.88 22.17
N VAL A 127 1.64 2.99 21.99
CA VAL A 127 3.02 3.16 22.43
C VAL A 127 3.05 3.13 23.97
N ALA A 128 3.84 2.23 24.54
CA ALA A 128 3.85 1.98 25.97
C ALA A 128 4.19 3.24 26.77
N GLY A 129 3.27 3.66 27.64
CA GLY A 129 3.43 4.82 28.51
C GLY A 129 3.35 6.18 27.85
N ALA A 130 3.02 6.23 26.55
CA ALA A 130 2.84 7.49 25.83
C ALA A 130 1.42 8.04 25.97
N ASP A 131 1.29 9.35 25.75
CA ASP A 131 0.02 10.02 25.49
C ASP A 131 -0.28 9.90 23.99
N GLU A 132 -1.38 9.22 23.60
CA GLU A 132 -1.74 8.97 22.21
C GLU A 132 -1.93 10.27 21.41
N SER A 133 -2.20 11.40 22.06
CA SER A 133 -2.23 12.71 21.39
C SER A 133 -0.83 13.20 20.95
N GLN A 134 0.24 12.57 21.42
CA GLN A 134 1.63 12.95 21.17
C GLN A 134 2.45 11.88 20.49
N ASN A 135 2.16 10.59 20.76
CA ASN A 135 2.90 9.47 20.17
C ASN A 135 1.95 8.28 20.01
N TRP A 136 1.83 7.76 18.79
CA TRP A 136 0.86 6.74 18.43
C TRP A 136 1.40 5.77 17.38
N TYR A 137 0.69 4.66 17.19
CA TYR A 137 0.89 3.74 16.08
C TYR A 137 -0.24 3.87 15.06
N TRP A 138 0.12 3.94 13.79
CA TRP A 138 -0.77 3.58 12.68
C TRP A 138 -0.51 2.16 12.24
N PHE A 139 -1.56 1.49 11.76
CA PHE A 139 -1.45 0.16 11.19
C PHE A 139 -0.94 0.23 9.74
N GLY A 140 0.01 -0.66 9.43
CA GLY A 140 0.33 -1.06 8.06
C GLY A 140 -0.38 -2.36 7.71
N ASP A 141 0.15 -3.05 6.71
CA ASP A 141 -0.34 -4.35 6.27
C ASP A 141 -0.10 -5.45 7.32
N GLY A 142 -0.81 -6.57 7.20
CA GLY A 142 -0.75 -7.67 8.12
C GLY A 142 -0.73 -9.03 7.44
N THR A 143 -0.38 -10.05 8.21
CA THR A 143 -0.44 -11.46 7.81
C THR A 143 -0.78 -12.35 9.01
N VAL A 144 -1.25 -13.57 8.77
CA VAL A 144 -1.50 -14.55 9.84
C VAL A 144 -0.39 -15.59 9.86
N GLU A 145 0.27 -15.71 11.00
CA GLU A 145 1.30 -16.72 11.27
C GLU A 145 0.78 -17.85 12.16
N GLY A 146 1.36 -19.04 11.98
CA GLY A 146 1.03 -20.20 12.83
C GLY A 146 -0.40 -20.71 12.65
N SER A 147 -1.01 -20.44 11.48
CA SER A 147 -2.39 -20.89 11.19
C SER A 147 -2.48 -22.41 11.23
N THR A 148 -3.32 -22.89 12.15
CA THR A 148 -3.74 -24.30 12.28
C THR A 148 -5.24 -24.32 12.47
N ASP A 149 -5.84 -25.52 12.52
CA ASP A 149 -7.25 -25.67 12.84
C ASP A 149 -7.62 -25.15 14.27
N GLU A 150 -6.63 -24.72 15.05
CA GLU A 150 -6.77 -24.21 16.44
C GLU A 150 -6.58 -22.68 16.54
N GLY A 151 -6.60 -21.95 15.40
CA GLY A 151 -6.37 -20.50 15.36
C GLY A 151 -4.99 -20.10 14.82
N GLY A 152 -4.65 -18.83 14.90
CA GLY A 152 -3.39 -18.25 14.44
C GLY A 152 -3.07 -16.95 15.17
N THR A 153 -1.98 -16.31 14.77
CA THR A 153 -1.61 -14.99 15.24
C THR A 153 -1.65 -14.01 14.09
N LEU A 154 -2.54 -13.02 14.16
CA LEU A 154 -2.55 -11.90 13.23
C LEU A 154 -1.39 -10.98 13.58
N GLN A 155 -0.41 -10.89 12.70
CA GLN A 155 0.73 -9.98 12.80
C GLN A 155 0.41 -8.72 11.98
N VAL A 156 0.46 -7.54 12.60
CA VAL A 156 0.16 -6.25 11.96
C VAL A 156 1.37 -5.35 12.10
N MET A 157 1.82 -4.79 10.98
CA MET A 157 2.88 -3.79 10.99
C MET A 157 2.40 -2.51 11.68
N LEU A 158 3.24 -1.96 12.54
CA LEU A 158 3.02 -0.72 13.26
C LEU A 158 4.01 0.33 12.78
N LEU A 159 3.49 1.50 12.45
CA LEU A 159 4.27 2.69 12.11
C LEU A 159 4.13 3.69 13.26
N GLU A 160 5.23 3.95 13.97
CA GLU A 160 5.25 4.88 15.09
C GLU A 160 5.42 6.33 14.61
N PHE A 161 4.55 7.20 15.11
CA PHE A 161 4.59 8.63 14.81
C PHE A 161 4.59 9.47 16.08
N VAL A 162 5.28 10.60 16.01
CA VAL A 162 5.27 11.60 17.09
C VAL A 162 4.81 12.96 16.55
N LYS A 163 4.04 13.68 17.37
CA LYS A 163 3.61 15.05 17.09
C LYS A 163 4.84 15.97 17.09
N THR A 164 4.93 16.87 16.11
CA THR A 164 6.05 17.83 15.99
C THR A 164 5.61 19.29 16.09
N GLY A 165 4.29 19.54 16.06
CA GLY A 165 3.69 20.86 16.14
C GLY A 165 2.21 20.81 16.45
N THR A 166 1.46 21.85 16.10
CA THR A 166 0.02 21.97 16.40
C THR A 166 -0.90 21.74 15.21
N GLY A 167 -0.34 21.74 13.98
CA GLY A 167 -1.09 21.45 12.76
C GLY A 167 -1.50 19.98 12.67
N VAL A 168 -2.53 19.69 11.90
CA VAL A 168 -3.04 18.32 11.70
C VAL A 168 -1.95 17.40 11.12
N PHE A 169 -1.14 17.93 10.20
CA PHE A 169 -0.05 17.19 9.55
C PHE A 169 1.34 17.40 10.20
N ASP A 170 1.39 17.99 11.40
CA ASP A 170 2.65 18.20 12.12
C ASP A 170 3.03 16.94 12.90
N PHE A 171 3.46 15.91 12.21
CA PHE A 171 3.97 14.67 12.78
C PHE A 171 5.13 14.12 11.95
N LYS A 172 5.88 13.22 12.53
CA LYS A 172 6.95 12.49 11.84
C LYS A 172 7.00 11.04 12.28
N PHE A 173 7.40 10.19 11.37
CA PHE A 173 7.72 8.78 11.61
C PHE A 173 8.96 8.67 12.54
N THR A 174 8.96 7.70 13.45
CA THR A 174 10.04 7.45 14.40
C THR A 174 10.50 6.02 14.45
N GLY A 175 9.69 5.06 14.04
CA GLY A 175 10.08 3.64 14.07
C GLY A 175 8.97 2.70 13.65
N ASN A 176 9.34 1.43 13.55
CA ASN A 176 8.43 0.34 13.25
C ASN A 176 8.37 -0.67 14.39
N ALA A 177 7.22 -1.29 14.54
CA ALA A 177 7.01 -2.47 15.36
C ALA A 177 6.05 -3.44 14.66
N VAL A 178 5.82 -4.60 15.27
CA VAL A 178 4.79 -5.56 14.87
C VAL A 178 3.89 -5.82 16.06
N ALA A 179 2.58 -5.64 15.89
CA ALA A 179 1.59 -6.08 16.85
C ALA A 179 1.17 -7.52 16.55
N SER A 180 1.06 -8.33 17.58
CA SER A 180 0.54 -9.70 17.52
C SER A 180 -0.83 -9.74 18.18
N PHE A 181 -1.85 -10.15 17.41
CA PHE A 181 -3.22 -10.31 17.89
C PHE A 181 -3.62 -11.78 17.85
N ASP A 182 -4.40 -12.21 18.83
CA ASP A 182 -5.11 -13.48 18.78
C ASP A 182 -6.21 -13.42 17.73
N THR A 183 -6.29 -14.42 16.82
CA THR A 183 -7.28 -14.40 15.74
C THR A 183 -8.71 -14.69 16.20
N ASP A 184 -8.91 -15.25 17.39
CA ASP A 184 -10.24 -15.61 17.90
C ASP A 184 -11.01 -14.38 18.43
N ASP A 185 -10.31 -13.43 19.05
CA ASP A 185 -10.97 -12.28 19.71
C ASP A 185 -10.34 -10.91 19.41
N MET A 186 -9.30 -10.88 18.56
CA MET A 186 -8.52 -9.68 18.21
C MET A 186 -7.84 -9.04 19.43
N SER A 187 -7.57 -9.79 20.49
CA SER A 187 -6.84 -9.28 21.65
C SER A 187 -5.35 -9.11 21.34
N LEU A 188 -4.79 -7.96 21.69
CA LEU A 188 -3.37 -7.68 21.55
C LEU A 188 -2.56 -8.54 22.55
N THR A 189 -1.67 -9.39 22.04
CA THR A 189 -0.85 -10.30 22.84
C THR A 189 0.59 -9.81 23.02
N ALA A 190 1.14 -9.11 22.02
CA ALA A 190 2.49 -8.55 22.06
C ALA A 190 2.65 -7.37 21.10
N ILE A 191 3.63 -6.50 21.38
CA ILE A 191 4.23 -5.55 20.43
C ILE A 191 5.73 -5.83 20.43
N THR A 192 6.29 -6.08 19.23
CA THR A 192 7.73 -6.33 19.02
C THR A 192 8.32 -5.19 18.20
N GLU A 193 9.22 -4.42 18.81
CA GLU A 193 9.93 -3.34 18.11
C GLU A 193 10.87 -3.91 17.04
N LEU A 194 10.98 -3.23 15.90
CA LEU A 194 11.91 -3.54 14.83
C LEU A 194 13.16 -2.65 14.91
N PRO A 195 14.27 -3.07 14.25
CA PRO A 195 15.46 -2.23 14.15
C PRO A 195 15.13 -0.84 13.57
N ALA A 196 15.78 0.19 14.10
CA ALA A 196 15.61 1.57 13.62
C ALA A 196 15.95 1.67 12.13
N SER A 197 15.09 2.33 11.37
CA SER A 197 15.20 2.53 9.92
C SER A 197 14.60 3.88 9.54
N GLU A 198 15.09 4.48 8.45
CA GLU A 198 14.47 5.64 7.82
C GLU A 198 13.31 5.24 6.88
N VAL A 199 13.17 3.94 6.59
CA VAL A 199 12.09 3.39 5.78
C VAL A 199 10.92 3.00 6.67
N ASN A 200 9.71 3.44 6.32
CA ASN A 200 8.46 3.03 6.94
C ASN A 200 8.09 1.64 6.43
N TRP A 201 8.42 0.59 7.18
CA TRP A 201 8.12 -0.79 6.80
C TRP A 201 6.67 -1.15 7.11
N GLY A 202 6.01 -1.84 6.17
CA GLY A 202 4.64 -2.32 6.33
C GLY A 202 3.62 -1.72 5.36
N SER A 203 4.08 -1.07 4.28
CA SER A 203 3.18 -0.59 3.21
C SER A 203 2.49 -1.73 2.45
N ALA A 204 3.12 -2.90 2.37
CA ALA A 204 2.54 -4.13 1.86
C ALA A 204 3.29 -5.35 2.42
N ILE A 205 2.57 -6.46 2.60
CA ILE A 205 3.14 -7.78 2.90
C ILE A 205 2.79 -8.73 1.75
N TYR A 206 3.75 -9.52 1.31
CA TYR A 206 3.56 -10.57 0.32
C TYR A 206 4.23 -11.86 0.78
N GLU A 207 3.47 -12.94 0.89
CA GLU A 207 4.01 -14.27 1.17
C GLU A 207 4.21 -15.03 -0.11
N ASP A 208 5.43 -15.53 -0.34
CA ASP A 208 5.70 -16.43 -1.46
C ASP A 208 5.76 -17.88 -0.97
N PRO A 209 4.71 -18.69 -1.22
CA PRO A 209 4.68 -20.07 -0.78
C PRO A 209 5.73 -20.96 -1.48
N ARG A 210 6.42 -20.44 -2.50
CA ARG A 210 7.38 -21.19 -3.30
C ARG A 210 8.80 -21.16 -2.72
N ASP A 211 9.18 -20.09 -2.04
CA ASP A 211 10.53 -19.91 -1.48
C ASP A 211 10.57 -19.84 0.07
N GLY A 212 9.39 -19.76 0.70
CA GLY A 212 9.28 -19.80 2.16
C GLY A 212 9.68 -18.51 2.85
N TYR A 213 9.50 -17.35 2.17
CA TYR A 213 9.72 -16.04 2.71
C TYR A 213 8.41 -15.23 2.77
N THR A 214 8.29 -14.43 3.82
CA THR A 214 7.37 -13.30 3.89
C THR A 214 8.16 -12.05 3.51
N TYR A 215 7.70 -11.35 2.49
CA TYR A 215 8.27 -10.12 1.98
C TYR A 215 7.51 -8.93 2.53
N VAL A 216 8.24 -7.93 3.01
CA VAL A 216 7.70 -6.71 3.57
C VAL A 216 8.20 -5.52 2.76
N PHE A 217 7.27 -4.76 2.21
CA PHE A 217 7.56 -3.53 1.51
C PHE A 217 7.45 -2.35 2.46
N GLY A 218 8.27 -1.34 2.21
CA GLY A 218 8.24 -0.10 2.96
C GLY A 218 8.44 1.11 2.05
N VAL A 219 8.26 2.29 2.62
CA VAL A 219 8.41 3.57 1.92
C VAL A 219 9.48 4.42 2.58
N GLU A 220 10.45 4.87 1.78
CA GLU A 220 11.27 6.04 2.09
C GLU A 220 10.50 7.28 1.61
N ASP A 221 10.15 8.17 2.55
CA ASP A 221 9.46 9.42 2.29
C ASP A 221 10.40 10.60 2.50
N ASP A 222 10.95 11.17 1.42
CA ASP A 222 11.80 12.35 1.47
C ASP A 222 11.02 13.66 1.30
N GLN A 223 9.69 13.61 1.46
CA GLN A 223 8.70 14.68 1.32
C GLN A 223 8.47 15.15 -0.12
N ALA A 224 9.49 15.15 -0.97
CA ALA A 224 9.39 15.55 -2.36
C ALA A 224 9.06 14.37 -3.26
N GLN A 225 9.60 13.20 -2.93
CA GLN A 225 9.43 11.93 -3.66
C GLN A 225 9.31 10.79 -2.66
N LYS A 226 8.64 9.71 -3.06
CA LYS A 226 8.51 8.50 -2.27
C LYS A 226 9.01 7.30 -3.05
N TYR A 227 9.69 6.41 -2.34
CA TYR A 227 10.35 5.26 -2.96
C TYR A 227 9.98 3.99 -2.22
N ALA A 228 9.62 2.96 -2.96
CA ALA A 228 9.40 1.63 -2.40
C ALA A 228 10.74 0.94 -2.12
N HIS A 229 10.79 0.22 -1.01
CA HIS A 229 11.87 -0.62 -0.54
C HIS A 229 11.36 -2.04 -0.27
N LEU A 230 12.25 -3.02 -0.16
CA LEU A 230 11.91 -4.42 0.04
C LEU A 230 12.77 -5.03 1.14
N ALA A 231 12.12 -5.75 2.04
CA ALA A 231 12.74 -6.62 3.03
C ALA A 231 12.09 -8.01 2.97
N ARG A 232 12.69 -9.00 3.63
CA ARG A 232 12.13 -10.34 3.78
C ARG A 232 12.51 -10.95 5.13
N VAL A 233 11.72 -11.94 5.53
CA VAL A 233 11.97 -12.77 6.70
C VAL A 233 11.46 -14.18 6.39
N PRO A 234 12.01 -15.25 6.97
CA PRO A 234 11.43 -16.59 6.81
C PRO A 234 9.94 -16.60 7.21
N SER A 235 9.08 -17.22 6.41
CA SER A 235 7.64 -17.26 6.65
C SER A 235 7.32 -17.81 8.05
N GLY A 236 6.34 -17.21 8.72
CA GLY A 236 5.98 -17.55 10.10
C GLY A 236 6.96 -17.02 11.15
N SER A 237 7.80 -16.04 10.82
CA SER A 237 8.87 -15.58 11.71
C SER A 237 9.01 -14.05 11.73
N LEU A 238 7.93 -13.31 11.42
CA LEU A 238 7.94 -11.86 11.30
C LEU A 238 8.52 -11.15 12.53
N THR A 239 8.24 -11.69 13.74
CA THR A 239 8.69 -11.14 15.03
C THR A 239 9.86 -11.92 15.65
N THR A 240 10.23 -13.09 15.14
CA THR A 240 11.17 -14.01 15.80
C THR A 240 12.50 -14.18 15.06
N ALA A 241 12.56 -13.90 13.77
CA ALA A 241 13.79 -13.99 12.98
C ALA A 241 14.36 -12.60 12.65
N ALA A 242 15.64 -12.56 12.34
CA ALA A 242 16.27 -11.35 11.79
C ALA A 242 15.77 -11.11 10.36
N TRP A 243 15.45 -9.86 10.04
CA TRP A 243 15.08 -9.44 8.71
C TRP A 243 16.29 -9.28 7.81
N GLU A 244 16.09 -9.52 6.51
CA GLU A 244 17.04 -9.23 5.46
C GLU A 244 16.45 -8.13 4.55
N TYR A 245 17.27 -7.15 4.19
CA TYR A 245 16.89 -5.99 3.39
C TYR A 245 17.54 -6.05 2.02
N TYR A 246 16.76 -5.76 0.97
CA TYR A 246 17.25 -5.82 -0.41
C TYR A 246 18.15 -4.64 -0.74
N ALA A 247 19.39 -4.91 -1.13
CA ALA A 247 20.42 -3.94 -1.41
C ALA A 247 21.07 -4.21 -2.78
N ALA A 248 20.50 -3.64 -3.85
CA ALA A 248 21.06 -3.67 -5.21
C ALA A 248 21.42 -5.08 -5.75
N GLY A 249 20.58 -6.07 -5.50
CA GLY A 249 20.75 -7.45 -5.97
C GLY A 249 21.23 -8.43 -4.90
N GLU A 250 21.51 -7.95 -3.70
CA GLU A 250 21.94 -8.76 -2.55
C GLU A 250 21.03 -8.52 -1.34
N TRP A 251 21.05 -9.45 -0.38
CA TRP A 251 20.31 -9.32 0.88
C TRP A 251 21.29 -9.02 2.02
N THR A 252 20.96 -8.04 2.87
CA THR A 252 21.77 -7.58 4.00
C THR A 252 20.96 -7.52 5.28
N SER A 253 21.62 -7.61 6.42
CA SER A 253 20.99 -7.41 7.73
C SER A 253 20.92 -5.94 8.18
N ASP A 254 21.47 -5.00 7.40
CA ASP A 254 21.42 -3.55 7.70
C ASP A 254 20.20 -2.91 7.05
N PRO A 255 19.19 -2.47 7.84
CA PRO A 255 17.98 -1.84 7.30
C PRO A 255 18.26 -0.56 6.51
N ASN A 256 19.34 0.16 6.84
CA ASN A 256 19.69 1.42 6.20
C ASN A 256 20.51 1.24 4.90
N ALA A 257 20.90 0.01 4.58
CA ALA A 257 21.52 -0.34 3.30
C ALA A 257 20.48 -0.72 2.22
N SER A 258 19.19 -0.78 2.57
CA SER A 258 18.11 -1.07 1.63
C SER A 258 18.10 -0.08 0.46
N THR A 259 17.87 -0.58 -0.76
CA THR A 259 17.85 0.25 -1.97
C THR A 259 16.44 0.40 -2.54
N ARG A 260 16.20 1.56 -3.16
CA ARG A 260 14.95 1.91 -3.83
C ARG A 260 14.66 0.99 -5.00
N ILE A 261 13.45 0.44 -5.08
CA ILE A 261 13.02 -0.46 -6.16
C ILE A 261 11.98 0.17 -7.11
N LEU A 262 11.25 1.19 -6.65
CA LEU A 262 10.30 1.95 -7.45
C LEU A 262 10.15 3.37 -6.88
N GLU A 263 10.06 4.37 -7.74
CA GLU A 263 9.76 5.76 -7.41
C GLU A 263 8.28 6.09 -7.68
N GLY A 264 7.70 7.01 -6.93
CA GLY A 264 6.36 7.55 -7.16
C GLY A 264 5.23 6.71 -6.57
N VAL A 265 5.52 5.94 -5.53
CA VAL A 265 4.52 5.24 -4.72
C VAL A 265 3.93 6.15 -3.65
N SER A 266 2.71 5.86 -3.16
CA SER A 266 2.15 6.45 -1.94
C SER A 266 2.74 5.79 -0.70
N ASN A 267 2.37 6.25 0.51
CA ASN A 267 2.78 5.62 1.77
C ASN A 267 2.20 4.22 1.94
N GLU A 268 1.05 3.98 1.35
CA GLU A 268 0.37 2.69 1.35
C GLU A 268 0.14 2.22 -0.08
N PHE A 269 0.33 0.93 -0.30
CA PHE A 269 0.12 0.26 -1.58
C PHE A 269 -0.05 -1.25 -1.34
N SER A 270 -0.33 -2.01 -2.37
CA SER A 270 -0.33 -3.47 -2.33
C SER A 270 0.65 -4.05 -3.34
N VAL A 271 1.20 -5.21 -3.02
CA VAL A 271 2.00 -6.02 -3.96
C VAL A 271 1.50 -7.46 -3.93
N HIS A 272 1.19 -8.00 -5.09
CA HIS A 272 0.71 -9.37 -5.23
C HIS A 272 0.96 -9.91 -6.63
N ARG A 273 0.75 -11.22 -6.82
CA ARG A 273 0.75 -11.80 -8.16
C ARG A 273 -0.61 -11.64 -8.80
N PHE A 274 -0.64 -10.90 -9.90
CA PHE A 274 -1.84 -10.72 -10.70
C PHE A 274 -1.53 -11.00 -12.17
N GLN A 275 -2.29 -11.93 -12.77
CA GLN A 275 -2.11 -12.35 -14.16
C GLN A 275 -0.66 -12.77 -14.52
N GLY A 276 0.02 -13.43 -13.58
CA GLY A 276 1.35 -14.01 -13.78
C GLY A 276 2.53 -13.06 -13.54
N LYS A 277 2.27 -11.80 -13.22
CA LYS A 277 3.29 -10.79 -12.88
C LYS A 277 3.14 -10.34 -11.42
N PHE A 278 4.22 -9.90 -10.81
CA PHE A 278 4.13 -9.08 -9.62
C PHE A 278 3.53 -7.73 -9.99
N THR A 279 2.49 -7.34 -9.27
CA THR A 279 1.74 -6.12 -9.54
C THR A 279 1.70 -5.29 -8.28
N LEU A 280 2.19 -4.06 -8.37
CA LEU A 280 2.10 -3.06 -7.32
C LEU A 280 0.99 -2.08 -7.69
N VAL A 281 0.02 -1.91 -6.78
CA VAL A 281 -1.10 -0.96 -6.93
C VAL A 281 -0.97 0.12 -5.87
N THR A 282 -1.02 1.39 -6.28
CA THR A 282 -0.78 2.56 -5.43
C THR A 282 -1.54 3.79 -5.93
N GLY A 283 -1.73 4.80 -5.10
CA GLY A 283 -1.99 6.15 -5.57
C GLY A 283 -0.77 6.71 -6.30
N ASP A 284 -0.98 7.45 -7.37
CA ASP A 284 0.13 8.06 -8.12
C ASP A 284 0.76 9.21 -7.33
N ALA A 285 1.94 9.00 -6.79
CA ALA A 285 2.70 10.03 -6.09
C ALA A 285 3.76 10.72 -6.96
N THR A 286 3.76 10.49 -8.29
CA THR A 286 4.63 11.23 -9.23
C THR A 286 4.18 12.67 -9.44
N ALA A 287 2.95 13.00 -9.05
CA ALA A 287 2.40 14.35 -9.04
C ALA A 287 1.72 14.65 -7.70
N PRO A 288 1.87 15.86 -7.15
CA PRO A 288 1.22 16.24 -5.90
C PRO A 288 -0.31 16.11 -6.01
N LEU A 289 -0.95 15.49 -5.01
CA LEU A 289 -2.41 15.35 -4.92
C LEU A 289 -3.04 14.76 -6.18
N SER A 290 -2.36 13.81 -6.82
CA SER A 290 -2.92 13.11 -7.97
C SER A 290 -4.17 12.33 -7.56
N ALA A 291 -5.20 12.41 -8.42
CA ALA A 291 -6.41 11.62 -8.27
C ALA A 291 -6.29 10.21 -8.89
N GLU A 292 -5.14 9.87 -9.46
CA GLU A 292 -4.95 8.61 -10.18
C GLU A 292 -4.55 7.47 -9.26
N ILE A 293 -5.20 6.34 -9.41
CA ILE A 293 -4.77 5.04 -8.89
C ILE A 293 -4.09 4.31 -10.03
N VAL A 294 -2.88 3.84 -9.79
CA VAL A 294 -2.03 3.24 -10.83
C VAL A 294 -1.50 1.88 -10.43
N MET A 295 -1.16 1.06 -11.44
CA MET A 295 -0.38 -0.15 -11.21
C MET A 295 0.94 -0.12 -11.97
N TYR A 296 1.91 -0.83 -11.41
CA TYR A 296 3.18 -1.17 -12.05
C TYR A 296 3.35 -2.69 -12.03
N ARG A 297 4.10 -3.23 -12.99
CA ARG A 297 4.31 -4.68 -13.11
C ARG A 297 5.78 -5.05 -13.20
N SER A 298 6.14 -6.22 -12.66
CA SER A 298 7.46 -6.83 -12.76
C SER A 298 7.38 -8.34 -12.97
N ASP A 299 8.43 -8.93 -13.52
CA ASP A 299 8.63 -10.37 -13.53
C ASP A 299 9.18 -10.88 -12.20
N ASP A 300 9.98 -10.05 -11.53
CA ASP A 300 10.65 -10.35 -10.27
C ASP A 300 10.11 -9.45 -9.16
N LEU A 301 10.11 -9.95 -7.92
CA LEU A 301 9.56 -9.23 -6.75
C LEU A 301 10.39 -7.98 -6.43
N GLU A 302 11.69 -8.06 -6.64
CA GLU A 302 12.66 -6.98 -6.46
C GLU A 302 12.59 -5.91 -7.58
N GLY A 303 11.78 -6.15 -8.62
CA GLY A 303 11.69 -5.26 -9.77
C GLY A 303 12.60 -5.65 -10.94
N PRO A 304 12.80 -4.79 -11.95
CA PRO A 304 12.22 -3.43 -12.01
C PRO A 304 10.70 -3.43 -12.28
N TYR A 305 9.97 -2.62 -11.53
CA TYR A 305 8.57 -2.38 -11.78
C TYR A 305 8.40 -1.35 -12.90
N THR A 306 7.61 -1.68 -13.92
CA THR A 306 7.45 -0.88 -15.15
C THR A 306 6.00 -0.89 -15.63
N GLY A 307 5.72 -0.17 -16.72
CA GLY A 307 4.42 -0.20 -17.38
C GLY A 307 3.33 0.44 -16.55
N LYS A 308 3.58 1.65 -16.02
CA LYS A 308 2.57 2.45 -15.32
C LYS A 308 1.25 2.45 -16.10
N THR A 309 0.19 1.96 -15.47
CA THR A 309 -1.14 1.90 -16.04
C THR A 309 -2.12 2.56 -15.08
N VAL A 310 -2.91 3.53 -15.56
CA VAL A 310 -3.97 4.14 -14.75
C VAL A 310 -5.12 3.14 -14.64
N LEU A 311 -5.51 2.83 -13.41
CA LEU A 311 -6.62 1.94 -13.08
C LEU A 311 -7.91 2.69 -12.85
N TYR A 312 -7.83 3.84 -12.17
CA TYR A 312 -8.99 4.65 -11.82
C TYR A 312 -8.57 6.10 -11.59
N THR A 313 -9.50 7.02 -11.78
CA THR A 313 -9.36 8.43 -11.37
C THR A 313 -10.46 8.73 -10.37
N THR A 314 -10.06 9.05 -9.15
CA THR A 314 -10.99 9.27 -8.03
C THR A 314 -11.81 10.54 -8.25
N PRO A 315 -13.15 10.48 -8.20
CA PRO A 315 -14.01 11.62 -8.49
C PRO A 315 -14.06 12.65 -7.36
N GLU A 316 -13.68 12.27 -6.15
CA GLU A 316 -13.76 13.13 -4.95
C GLU A 316 -12.64 14.16 -4.89
N THR A 317 -11.50 13.92 -5.54
CA THR A 317 -10.35 14.83 -5.47
C THR A 317 -10.65 16.18 -6.09
N GLY A 318 -10.62 17.22 -5.26
CA GLY A 318 -10.85 18.62 -5.69
C GLY A 318 -11.27 19.52 -4.54
N GLY A 319 -11.01 20.82 -4.66
CA GLY A 319 -11.25 21.76 -3.57
C GLY A 319 -10.41 21.44 -2.35
N ASN A 320 -11.05 21.22 -1.20
CA ASN A 320 -10.36 20.80 0.03
C ASN A 320 -10.21 19.27 0.14
N VAL A 321 -10.92 18.50 -0.68
CA VAL A 321 -10.98 17.04 -0.59
C VAL A 321 -9.84 16.42 -1.42
N PHE A 322 -9.18 15.42 -0.86
CA PHE A 322 -8.15 14.62 -1.51
C PHE A 322 -8.35 13.14 -1.24
N THR A 323 -7.74 12.31 -2.09
CA THR A 323 -7.77 10.85 -1.97
C THR A 323 -6.37 10.30 -1.81
N TYR A 324 -6.23 9.18 -1.09
CA TYR A 324 -4.94 8.60 -0.73
C TYR A 324 -5.09 7.12 -0.35
N ASN A 325 -3.98 6.47 0.01
CA ASN A 325 -3.92 5.09 0.52
C ASN A 325 -4.54 4.03 -0.41
N ALA A 326 -4.44 4.25 -1.73
CA ALA A 326 -4.97 3.29 -2.68
C ALA A 326 -4.19 1.97 -2.68
N LYS A 327 -4.89 0.85 -2.55
CA LYS A 327 -4.32 -0.50 -2.58
C LYS A 327 -5.32 -1.53 -3.07
N ALA A 328 -4.84 -2.64 -3.63
CA ALA A 328 -5.65 -3.79 -3.99
C ALA A 328 -5.73 -4.80 -2.84
N HIS A 329 -6.81 -5.58 -2.83
CA HIS A 329 -7.13 -6.64 -1.88
C HIS A 329 -7.11 -7.99 -2.61
N PRO A 330 -5.95 -8.64 -2.74
CA PRO A 330 -5.80 -9.83 -3.58
C PRO A 330 -6.67 -11.02 -3.14
N ASN A 331 -7.04 -11.07 -1.86
CA ASN A 331 -7.88 -12.13 -1.31
C ASN A 331 -9.38 -11.95 -1.59
N LEU A 332 -9.77 -10.76 -2.06
CA LEU A 332 -11.16 -10.38 -2.32
C LEU A 332 -11.42 -10.07 -3.80
N GLY A 333 -10.38 -10.16 -4.64
CA GLY A 333 -10.47 -10.03 -6.10
C GLY A 333 -10.52 -11.38 -6.80
N ASP A 334 -10.66 -11.32 -8.11
CA ASP A 334 -10.67 -12.47 -9.01
C ASP A 334 -9.40 -12.54 -9.89
N ALA A 335 -9.29 -13.58 -10.71
CA ALA A 335 -8.14 -13.79 -11.59
C ALA A 335 -7.91 -12.66 -12.62
N ASP A 336 -8.93 -11.93 -13.00
CA ASP A 336 -8.91 -10.84 -13.99
C ASP A 336 -9.45 -9.51 -13.44
N SER A 337 -9.87 -9.47 -12.16
CA SER A 337 -10.43 -8.31 -11.47
C SER A 337 -9.73 -8.06 -10.14
N LEU A 338 -9.50 -6.80 -9.82
CA LEU A 338 -8.94 -6.34 -8.54
C LEU A 338 -10.03 -5.63 -7.75
N LEU A 339 -10.23 -6.02 -6.49
CA LEU A 339 -10.88 -5.13 -5.54
C LEU A 339 -9.84 -4.13 -5.06
N ILE A 340 -10.13 -2.84 -5.15
CA ILE A 340 -9.25 -1.76 -4.72
C ILE A 340 -10.00 -0.88 -3.73
N THR A 341 -9.32 -0.47 -2.65
CA THR A 341 -9.79 0.61 -1.79
C THR A 341 -8.93 1.86 -1.96
N TYR A 342 -9.51 3.01 -1.67
CA TYR A 342 -8.82 4.26 -1.42
C TYR A 342 -9.57 5.07 -0.36
N ASN A 343 -8.85 5.95 0.32
CA ASN A 343 -9.43 6.79 1.36
C ASN A 343 -9.70 8.21 0.84
N VAL A 344 -10.68 8.85 1.45
CA VAL A 344 -11.07 10.24 1.20
C VAL A 344 -10.83 11.05 2.47
N ASN A 345 -10.26 12.25 2.33
CA ASN A 345 -10.01 13.16 3.45
C ASN A 345 -10.17 14.62 2.98
N SER A 346 -10.15 15.57 3.91
CA SER A 346 -10.17 17.00 3.64
C SER A 346 -9.02 17.71 4.37
N PHE A 347 -8.49 18.77 3.75
CA PHE A 347 -7.58 19.70 4.42
C PHE A 347 -8.26 20.54 5.49
N GLU A 348 -9.60 20.62 5.46
CA GLU A 348 -10.42 21.29 6.46
C GLU A 348 -11.02 20.25 7.40
N GLY A 349 -10.46 20.11 8.61
CA GLY A 349 -10.93 19.11 9.59
C GLY A 349 -12.42 19.21 9.93
N ALA A 350 -13.03 20.39 9.80
CA ALA A 350 -14.48 20.57 10.01
C ALA A 350 -15.34 19.79 9.01
N ASP A 351 -14.83 19.54 7.79
CA ASP A 351 -15.55 18.77 6.77
C ASP A 351 -15.79 17.33 7.22
N LEU A 352 -14.84 16.75 7.98
CA LEU A 352 -14.93 15.38 8.49
C LEU A 352 -16.04 15.19 9.53
N TYR A 353 -16.40 16.27 10.21
CA TYR A 353 -17.53 16.28 11.16
C TYR A 353 -18.83 16.64 10.47
N ALA A 354 -18.79 17.50 9.45
CA ALA A 354 -19.98 17.91 8.73
C ALA A 354 -20.56 16.82 7.81
N ASP A 355 -19.71 15.91 7.33
CA ASP A 355 -20.10 14.76 6.50
C ASP A 355 -19.24 13.54 6.85
N ALA A 356 -19.84 12.60 7.57
CA ALA A 356 -19.19 11.36 7.99
C ALA A 356 -18.68 10.52 6.80
N HIS A 357 -19.25 10.67 5.62
CA HIS A 357 -18.84 9.94 4.44
C HIS A 357 -17.48 10.41 3.87
N ILE A 358 -17.01 11.60 4.24
CA ILE A 358 -15.69 12.07 3.79
C ILE A 358 -14.56 11.20 4.36
N TYR A 359 -14.65 10.71 5.57
CA TYR A 359 -13.58 9.91 6.19
C TYR A 359 -13.93 8.42 6.19
N ARG A 360 -14.22 7.87 5.01
CA ARG A 360 -14.51 6.44 4.80
C ARG A 360 -13.78 5.92 3.57
N PRO A 361 -13.34 4.65 3.58
CA PRO A 361 -12.80 4.03 2.38
C PRO A 361 -13.85 3.95 1.28
N ARG A 362 -13.39 4.00 0.04
CA ARG A 362 -14.14 3.71 -1.19
C ARG A 362 -13.70 2.38 -1.73
N TYR A 363 -14.63 1.64 -2.28
CA TYR A 363 -14.43 0.29 -2.82
C TYR A 363 -14.73 0.32 -4.31
N ILE A 364 -13.79 -0.16 -5.13
CA ILE A 364 -13.95 -0.25 -6.59
C ILE A 364 -13.50 -1.61 -7.08
N ASP A 365 -14.24 -2.15 -8.06
CA ASP A 365 -13.84 -3.30 -8.84
C ASP A 365 -13.16 -2.83 -10.12
N VAL A 366 -11.99 -3.40 -10.43
CA VAL A 366 -11.19 -3.01 -11.59
C VAL A 366 -10.86 -4.24 -12.42
N ASP A 367 -11.49 -4.36 -13.59
CA ASP A 367 -11.16 -5.38 -14.59
C ASP A 367 -9.96 -4.94 -15.44
N VAL A 368 -8.97 -5.81 -15.57
CA VAL A 368 -7.78 -5.59 -16.38
C VAL A 368 -7.67 -6.66 -17.45
N GLN A 369 -7.85 -6.27 -18.71
CA GLN A 369 -7.77 -7.18 -19.85
C GLN A 369 -6.47 -6.94 -20.62
N ASN A 370 -5.54 -7.90 -20.54
CA ASN A 370 -4.32 -7.86 -21.33
C ASN A 370 -4.58 -8.30 -22.77
N PRO A 371 -4.06 -7.55 -23.79
CA PRO A 371 -4.16 -7.95 -25.18
C PRO A 371 -3.48 -9.31 -25.40
N GLY A 372 -4.23 -10.25 -25.99
CA GLY A 372 -3.72 -11.60 -26.32
C GLY A 372 -3.98 -12.68 -25.28
N ARG A 373 -4.47 -12.41 -24.09
CA ARG A 373 -4.98 -13.42 -23.17
C ARG A 373 -6.38 -13.86 -23.63
N ARG A 374 -6.48 -15.07 -24.20
CA ARG A 374 -7.79 -15.66 -24.51
C ARG A 374 -8.39 -16.19 -23.22
N ARG A 375 -9.65 -15.85 -22.97
CA ARG A 375 -10.46 -16.41 -21.88
C ARG A 375 -10.60 -17.92 -22.01
#